data_f581107f494d5128fa59753438c4eb51
#
_entry.id   f581107f494d5128fa59753438c4eb51
#
_cell.length_a   1.000
_cell.length_b   1.000
_cell.length_c   1.000
_cell.angle_alpha   90.00
_cell.angle_beta   90.00
_cell.angle_gamma   90.00
#
_symmetry.space_group_name_H-M   'P 1'
#
loop_
_entity.id
_entity.type
_entity.pdbx_description
1 polymer ?
#
loop_
_entity_poly.entity_id
_entity_poly.type
_entity_poly.pdbx_seq_one_letter_code
_entity_poly.pdbx_strand_id
1 'polypeptide(L)'
;DLMFNEVPGRGGAVSSIPSQNLSLGDFTRQVEQLTRQLEDRGDKLGLLESMFTLESARKKLTPTKLPVEGGWYSSNFGWRIDPFTGQRAFHEGIDFMAEEGTPIYAAAAGVVVYSEFHPQYGNMIEIDHGNDLISRYAHASKRLVK
;
A
#
# COMPACT_ATOMS: atom_id res chain seq x y z
N ASP A 1 -13.26 -61.99 -37.52
CA ASP A 1 -12.99 -60.97 -38.55
C ASP A 1 -14.15 -59.98 -38.58
N LEU A 2 -14.04 -58.91 -37.83
CA LEU A 2 -14.91 -57.74 -37.87
C LEU A 2 -14.26 -56.73 -38.81
N MET A 3 -14.69 -56.69 -40.06
CA MET A 3 -14.34 -55.66 -40.99
C MET A 3 -15.16 -54.42 -40.65
N PHE A 4 -14.51 -53.39 -40.05
CA PHE A 4 -15.03 -52.08 -40.01
C PHE A 4 -14.92 -51.44 -41.42
N ASN A 5 -16.00 -51.47 -42.13
CA ASN A 5 -16.10 -50.84 -43.45
C ASN A 5 -16.93 -49.53 -43.35
N GLU A 6 -16.65 -48.73 -42.34
CA GLU A 6 -17.25 -47.42 -42.21
C GLU A 6 -16.22 -46.32 -42.43
N VAL A 7 -16.43 -45.58 -43.47
CA VAL A 7 -15.69 -44.34 -43.73
C VAL A 7 -15.89 -43.41 -42.53
N PRO A 8 -14.82 -42.96 -41.81
CA PRO A 8 -15.00 -42.08 -40.69
C PRO A 8 -15.74 -40.81 -41.11
N GLY A 9 -16.89 -40.59 -40.45
CA GLY A 9 -17.75 -39.45 -40.72
C GLY A 9 -16.97 -38.13 -40.57
N ARG A 10 -16.77 -37.41 -41.65
CA ARG A 10 -16.32 -36.05 -41.67
C ARG A 10 -17.50 -35.13 -41.31
N GLY A 11 -17.83 -35.09 -40.02
CA GLY A 11 -18.85 -34.20 -39.47
C GLY A 11 -18.24 -33.14 -38.59
N GLY A 12 -17.66 -32.14 -39.19
CA GLY A 12 -17.45 -30.86 -38.54
C GLY A 12 -18.57 -29.91 -38.93
N ALA A 13 -19.17 -29.22 -37.98
CA ALA A 13 -20.08 -28.12 -38.28
C ALA A 13 -19.36 -27.14 -39.22
N VAL A 14 -19.92 -26.98 -40.43
CA VAL A 14 -19.45 -25.93 -41.32
C VAL A 14 -19.82 -24.62 -40.66
N SER A 15 -18.84 -23.99 -40.00
CA SER A 15 -19.02 -22.61 -39.53
C SER A 15 -19.15 -21.76 -40.80
N SER A 16 -20.35 -21.33 -41.08
CA SER A 16 -20.62 -20.30 -42.09
C SER A 16 -20.17 -18.95 -41.56
N ILE A 17 -18.86 -18.82 -41.38
CA ILE A 17 -18.27 -17.50 -41.24
C ILE A 17 -18.29 -16.94 -42.66
N PRO A 18 -19.11 -15.91 -42.96
CA PRO A 18 -19.08 -15.30 -44.28
C PRO A 18 -17.63 -14.83 -44.50
N SER A 19 -17.00 -15.37 -45.55
CA SER A 19 -15.72 -14.85 -45.99
C SER A 19 -15.96 -13.43 -46.48
N GLN A 20 -15.77 -12.47 -45.58
CA GLN A 20 -15.73 -11.07 -45.99
C GLN A 20 -14.48 -10.93 -46.84
N ASN A 21 -14.68 -10.69 -48.13
CA ASN A 21 -13.61 -10.26 -49.02
C ASN A 21 -13.21 -8.84 -48.58
N LEU A 22 -12.37 -8.77 -47.54
CA LEU A 22 -11.76 -7.54 -47.12
C LEU A 22 -10.86 -7.03 -48.24
N SER A 23 -11.13 -5.84 -48.74
CA SER A 23 -10.20 -5.18 -49.64
C SER A 23 -8.89 -4.91 -48.89
N LEU A 24 -7.77 -4.85 -49.61
CA LEU A 24 -6.47 -4.52 -48.98
C LEU A 24 -6.54 -3.20 -48.22
N GLY A 25 -7.31 -2.23 -48.71
CA GLY A 25 -7.52 -0.95 -48.03
C GLY A 25 -8.32 -1.06 -46.73
N ASP A 26 -9.29 -1.97 -46.65
CA ASP A 26 -10.06 -2.20 -45.44
C ASP A 26 -9.21 -2.93 -44.38
N PHE A 27 -8.40 -3.87 -44.83
CA PHE A 27 -7.45 -4.55 -43.95
C PHE A 27 -6.43 -3.57 -43.33
N THR A 28 -5.83 -2.70 -44.15
CA THR A 28 -4.90 -1.68 -43.68
C THR A 28 -5.55 -0.76 -42.63
N ARG A 29 -6.77 -0.30 -42.89
CA ARG A 29 -7.53 0.55 -41.94
C ARG A 29 -7.80 -0.16 -40.61
N GLN A 30 -8.16 -1.44 -40.67
CA GLN A 30 -8.38 -2.22 -39.45
C GLN A 30 -7.08 -2.40 -38.64
N VAL A 31 -5.96 -2.68 -39.30
CA VAL A 31 -4.66 -2.78 -38.67
C VAL A 31 -4.28 -1.47 -38.01
N GLU A 32 -4.41 -0.34 -38.72
CA GLU A 32 -4.13 0.99 -38.15
C GLU A 32 -5.02 1.30 -36.94
N GLN A 33 -6.30 0.95 -37.01
CA GLN A 33 -7.23 1.15 -35.90
C GLN A 33 -6.85 0.30 -34.68
N LEU A 34 -6.48 -0.96 -34.88
CA LEU A 34 -6.01 -1.84 -33.82
C LEU A 34 -4.69 -1.32 -33.19
N THR A 35 -3.77 -0.85 -34.02
CA THR A 35 -2.51 -0.27 -33.55
C THR A 35 -2.77 0.92 -32.64
N ARG A 36 -3.62 1.86 -33.06
CA ARG A 36 -3.99 3.01 -32.22
C ARG A 36 -4.68 2.60 -30.91
N GLN A 37 -5.54 1.57 -30.96
CA GLN A 37 -6.17 1.06 -29.74
C GLN A 37 -5.17 0.41 -28.81
N LEU A 38 -4.16 -0.28 -29.32
CA LEU A 38 -3.09 -0.88 -28.52
C LEU A 38 -2.20 0.20 -27.87
N GLU A 39 -1.85 1.23 -28.63
CA GLU A 39 -1.09 2.38 -28.10
C GLU A 39 -1.86 3.08 -26.96
N ASP A 40 -3.13 3.45 -27.18
CA ASP A 40 -3.97 4.08 -26.16
C ASP A 40 -4.13 3.21 -24.90
N ARG A 41 -4.27 1.89 -25.08
CA ARG A 41 -4.33 0.95 -23.93
C ARG A 41 -2.98 0.83 -23.22
N GLY A 42 -1.89 0.84 -23.98
CA GLY A 42 -0.53 0.84 -23.44
C GLY A 42 -0.28 2.06 -22.55
N ASP A 43 -0.64 3.25 -23.03
CA ASP A 43 -0.53 4.50 -22.28
C ASP A 43 -1.36 4.49 -21.00
N LYS A 44 -2.61 4.02 -21.09
CA LYS A 44 -3.49 3.88 -19.93
C LYS A 44 -2.96 2.89 -18.89
N LEU A 45 -2.41 1.76 -19.34
CA LEU A 45 -1.78 0.78 -18.44
C LEU A 45 -0.54 1.36 -17.76
N GLY A 46 0.31 2.08 -18.48
CA GLY A 46 1.48 2.76 -17.91
C GLY A 46 1.10 3.80 -16.86
N LEU A 47 0.04 4.57 -17.11
CA LEU A 47 -0.50 5.52 -16.12
C LEU A 47 -1.01 4.81 -14.87
N LEU A 48 -1.78 3.74 -15.02
CA LEU A 48 -2.29 2.95 -13.90
C LEU A 48 -1.15 2.33 -13.08
N GLU A 49 -0.13 1.77 -13.73
CA GLU A 49 1.05 1.22 -13.06
C GLU A 49 1.77 2.29 -12.23
N SER A 50 1.94 3.48 -12.80
CA SER A 50 2.53 4.62 -12.09
C SER A 50 1.70 5.03 -10.87
N MET A 51 0.37 5.06 -10.99
CA MET A 51 -0.54 5.37 -9.88
C MET A 51 -0.48 4.30 -8.79
N PHE A 52 -0.47 3.02 -9.13
CA PHE A 52 -0.33 1.93 -8.16
C PHE A 52 1.01 1.97 -7.43
N THR A 53 2.08 2.28 -8.14
CA THR A 53 3.40 2.43 -7.55
C THR A 53 3.44 3.58 -6.54
N LEU A 54 2.88 4.74 -6.91
CA LEU A 54 2.78 5.90 -6.04
C LEU A 54 1.92 5.61 -4.80
N GLU A 55 0.76 4.98 -4.98
CA GLU A 55 -0.14 4.61 -3.88
C GLU A 55 0.49 3.58 -2.94
N SER A 56 1.22 2.61 -3.48
CA SER A 56 1.98 1.64 -2.68
C SER A 56 3.07 2.31 -1.85
N ALA A 57 3.79 3.26 -2.43
CA ALA A 57 4.78 4.06 -1.71
C ALA A 57 4.12 4.89 -0.59
N ARG A 58 3.00 5.56 -0.90
CA ARG A 58 2.24 6.36 0.07
C ARG A 58 1.75 5.53 1.25
N LYS A 59 1.23 4.31 1.01
CA LYS A 59 0.81 3.39 2.08
C LYS A 59 1.95 3.01 3.02
N LYS A 60 3.17 2.84 2.51
CA LYS A 60 4.34 2.53 3.34
C LYS A 60 4.75 3.69 4.25
N LEU A 61 4.47 4.91 3.85
CA LEU A 61 4.78 6.13 4.61
C LEU A 61 3.66 6.52 5.59
N THR A 62 2.47 5.92 5.47
CA THR A 62 1.37 6.22 6.40
C THR A 62 1.50 5.39 7.68
N PRO A 63 1.60 6.02 8.88
CA PRO A 63 1.72 5.32 10.16
C PRO A 63 0.46 4.52 10.48
N THR A 64 0.50 3.22 10.23
CA THR A 64 -0.62 2.30 10.46
C THR A 64 -0.26 1.11 11.34
N LYS A 65 1.04 0.92 11.60
CA LYS A 65 1.52 -0.16 12.47
C LYS A 65 1.52 0.27 13.93
N LEU A 66 1.15 -0.65 14.81
CA LEU A 66 1.33 -0.44 16.24
C LEU A 66 2.82 -0.40 16.56
N PRO A 67 3.26 0.58 17.38
CA PRO A 67 4.68 0.74 17.70
C PRO A 67 5.20 -0.32 18.69
N VAL A 68 4.30 -1.01 19.40
CA VAL A 68 4.66 -2.02 20.41
C VAL A 68 3.86 -3.29 20.15
N GLU A 69 4.55 -4.41 20.06
CA GLU A 69 3.93 -5.73 19.96
C GLU A 69 3.59 -6.26 21.36
N GLY A 70 2.35 -6.69 21.57
CA GLY A 70 1.90 -7.24 22.85
C GLY A 70 1.67 -6.21 23.96
N GLY A 71 1.77 -4.92 23.67
CA GLY A 71 1.46 -3.85 24.62
C GLY A 71 -0.03 -3.59 24.75
N TRP A 72 -0.42 -3.01 25.89
CA TRP A 72 -1.80 -2.63 26.18
C TRP A 72 -1.97 -1.12 26.03
N TYR A 73 -3.10 -0.68 25.51
CA TYR A 73 -3.47 0.74 25.56
C TYR A 73 -3.74 1.13 27.01
N SER A 74 -2.96 2.04 27.54
CA SER A 74 -3.17 2.56 28.90
C SER A 74 -3.88 3.90 28.92
N SER A 75 -3.72 4.72 27.88
CA SER A 75 -4.38 6.01 27.77
C SER A 75 -4.58 6.44 26.31
N ASN A 76 -5.78 6.93 26.02
CA ASN A 76 -6.15 7.39 24.70
C ASN A 76 -5.83 8.87 24.47
N PHE A 77 -5.79 9.26 23.21
CA PHE A 77 -5.74 10.65 22.78
C PHE A 77 -6.99 11.41 23.23
N GLY A 78 -6.81 12.64 23.68
CA GLY A 78 -7.91 13.55 24.02
C GLY A 78 -7.88 14.10 25.44
N TRP A 79 -8.99 14.73 25.84
CA TRP A 79 -9.14 15.30 27.16
C TRP A 79 -9.26 14.22 28.25
N ARG A 80 -8.41 14.32 29.25
CA ARG A 80 -8.45 13.44 30.45
C ARG A 80 -8.18 14.23 31.72
N ILE A 81 -8.47 13.63 32.85
CA ILE A 81 -8.01 14.14 34.14
C ILE A 81 -6.57 13.64 34.32
N ASP A 82 -5.65 14.56 34.49
CA ASP A 82 -4.25 14.25 34.80
C ASP A 82 -4.18 13.53 36.16
N PRO A 83 -3.60 12.31 36.20
CA PRO A 83 -3.56 11.54 37.44
C PRO A 83 -2.66 12.16 38.55
N PHE A 84 -1.77 13.05 38.18
CA PHE A 84 -0.85 13.69 39.13
C PHE A 84 -1.38 15.03 39.65
N THR A 85 -1.99 15.83 38.81
CA THR A 85 -2.48 17.17 39.15
C THR A 85 -3.96 17.24 39.46
N GLY A 86 -4.75 16.23 39.02
CA GLY A 86 -6.19 16.23 39.14
C GLY A 86 -6.90 17.21 38.21
N GLN A 87 -6.16 17.93 37.34
CA GLN A 87 -6.70 18.91 36.40
C GLN A 87 -7.03 18.28 35.05
N ARG A 88 -7.90 18.93 34.30
CA ARG A 88 -8.15 18.53 32.92
C ARG A 88 -6.92 18.86 32.06
N ALA A 89 -6.34 17.85 31.45
CA ALA A 89 -5.23 17.97 30.52
C ALA A 89 -5.58 17.29 29.19
N PHE A 90 -5.07 17.85 28.10
CA PHE A 90 -5.23 17.25 26.79
C PHE A 90 -4.03 16.35 26.51
N HIS A 91 -4.29 15.08 26.24
CA HIS A 91 -3.28 14.11 25.87
C HIS A 91 -3.13 14.06 24.35
N GLU A 92 -1.99 14.52 23.84
CA GLU A 92 -1.69 14.63 22.39
C GLU A 92 -1.16 13.33 21.78
N GLY A 93 -1.32 12.22 22.50
CA GLY A 93 -0.80 10.94 22.07
C GLY A 93 -1.61 9.76 22.56
N ILE A 94 -1.07 8.59 22.34
CA ILE A 94 -1.60 7.30 22.83
C ILE A 94 -0.48 6.67 23.68
N ASP A 95 -0.83 6.26 24.91
CA ASP A 95 0.12 5.58 25.78
C ASP A 95 -0.03 4.07 25.63
N PHE A 96 1.09 3.40 25.46
CA PHE A 96 1.20 1.94 25.46
C PHE A 96 1.96 1.52 26.74
N MET A 97 1.39 0.58 27.46
CA MET A 97 2.06 -0.06 28.59
C MET A 97 2.76 -1.32 28.12
N ALA A 98 4.05 -1.42 28.35
CA ALA A 98 4.87 -2.60 28.06
C ALA A 98 6.00 -2.71 29.10
N GLU A 99 6.63 -3.88 29.20
CA GLU A 99 7.78 -4.08 30.04
C GLU A 99 8.98 -3.26 29.54
N GLU A 100 9.83 -2.81 30.48
CA GLU A 100 11.05 -2.09 30.11
C GLU A 100 11.96 -2.98 29.26
N GLY A 101 12.46 -2.42 28.14
CA GLY A 101 13.24 -3.15 27.15
C GLY A 101 12.43 -3.70 25.98
N THR A 102 11.10 -3.62 26.05
CA THR A 102 10.26 -3.98 24.91
C THR A 102 10.60 -3.11 23.69
N PRO A 103 10.84 -3.69 22.52
CA PRO A 103 11.16 -2.93 21.31
C PRO A 103 10.01 -2.00 20.89
N ILE A 104 10.38 -0.76 20.54
CA ILE A 104 9.47 0.21 19.93
C ILE A 104 9.81 0.30 18.45
N TYR A 105 8.83 0.02 17.60
CA TYR A 105 8.98 0.05 16.14
C TYR A 105 8.36 1.30 15.55
N ALA A 106 8.96 1.77 14.46
CA ALA A 106 8.35 2.83 13.66
C ALA A 106 7.01 2.40 13.09
N ALA A 107 5.98 3.23 13.24
CA ALA A 107 4.62 2.95 12.76
C ALA A 107 4.51 2.96 11.22
N ALA A 108 5.49 3.55 10.53
CA ALA A 108 5.66 3.53 9.07
C ALA A 108 7.13 3.75 8.71
N ALA A 109 7.44 3.64 7.42
CA ALA A 109 8.71 4.07 6.86
C ALA A 109 8.84 5.60 6.95
N GLY A 110 10.06 6.11 7.13
CA GLY A 110 10.32 7.55 7.21
C GLY A 110 11.78 7.84 7.51
N VAL A 111 12.08 9.11 7.71
CA VAL A 111 13.42 9.62 8.04
C VAL A 111 13.41 10.09 9.49
N VAL A 112 14.38 9.66 10.29
CA VAL A 112 14.55 10.15 11.66
C VAL A 112 14.99 11.61 11.58
N VAL A 113 14.17 12.51 12.14
CA VAL A 113 14.44 13.96 12.15
C VAL A 113 14.84 14.46 13.53
N TYR A 114 14.57 13.68 14.56
CA TYR A 114 14.99 13.96 15.93
C TYR A 114 15.28 12.66 16.67
N SER A 115 16.39 12.60 17.40
CA SER A 115 16.74 11.46 18.24
C SER A 115 17.64 11.94 19.39
N GLU A 116 17.05 12.62 20.39
CA GLU A 116 17.77 13.17 21.53
C GLU A 116 16.94 13.05 22.82
N PHE A 117 17.56 13.40 23.95
CA PHE A 117 16.86 13.52 25.22
C PHE A 117 16.09 14.84 25.27
N HIS A 118 14.79 14.76 25.54
CA HIS A 118 13.92 15.91 25.69
C HIS A 118 13.48 16.06 27.16
N PRO A 119 13.49 17.27 27.76
CA PRO A 119 13.17 17.45 29.17
C PRO A 119 11.81 16.91 29.62
N GLN A 120 10.79 16.97 28.75
CA GLN A 120 9.43 16.51 29.04
C GLN A 120 9.15 15.08 28.55
N TYR A 121 9.79 14.64 27.45
CA TYR A 121 9.51 13.38 26.79
C TYR A 121 10.59 12.31 27.01
N GLY A 122 11.65 12.61 27.78
CA GLY A 122 12.75 11.67 27.99
C GLY A 122 13.50 11.36 26.69
N ASN A 123 13.95 10.14 26.51
CA ASN A 123 14.50 9.73 25.23
C ASN A 123 13.38 9.75 24.18
N MET A 124 13.53 10.63 23.20
CA MET A 124 12.52 10.92 22.20
C MET A 124 13.07 10.72 20.79
N ILE A 125 12.24 10.20 19.92
CA ILE A 125 12.53 10.02 18.50
C ILE A 125 11.36 10.60 17.72
N GLU A 126 11.65 11.38 16.67
CA GLU A 126 10.67 11.82 15.69
C GLU A 126 11.04 11.29 14.30
N ILE A 127 10.03 10.84 13.58
CA ILE A 127 10.17 10.30 12.23
C ILE A 127 9.25 11.07 11.31
N ASP A 128 9.85 11.68 10.29
CA ASP A 128 9.12 12.32 9.19
C ASP A 128 8.77 11.25 8.14
N HIS A 129 7.48 11.10 7.89
CA HIS A 129 6.92 10.17 6.90
C HIS A 129 6.62 10.83 5.56
N GLY A 130 6.93 12.13 5.43
CA GLY A 130 6.52 12.95 4.30
C GLY A 130 5.08 13.44 4.41
N ASN A 131 4.68 14.36 3.51
CA ASN A 131 3.34 14.96 3.49
C ASN A 131 2.93 15.61 4.83
N ASP A 132 3.86 16.27 5.52
CA ASP A 132 3.68 16.91 6.83
C ASP A 132 3.24 15.96 7.96
N LEU A 133 3.53 14.68 7.80
CA LEU A 133 3.18 13.66 8.76
C LEU A 133 4.41 13.23 9.56
N ILE A 134 4.41 13.52 10.86
CA ILE A 134 5.50 13.17 11.79
C ILE A 134 4.93 12.27 12.89
N SER A 135 5.62 11.18 13.19
CA SER A 135 5.36 10.39 14.38
C SER A 135 6.40 10.65 15.46
N ARG A 136 5.96 10.71 16.71
CA ARG A 136 6.81 10.91 17.89
C ARG A 136 6.72 9.72 18.83
N TYR A 137 7.88 9.26 19.31
CA TYR A 137 8.03 8.17 20.27
C TYR A 137 8.78 8.72 21.48
N ALA A 138 8.17 8.64 22.65
CA ALA A 138 8.68 9.24 23.87
C ALA A 138 8.88 8.19 24.97
N HIS A 139 9.55 8.60 26.05
CA HIS A 139 9.80 7.82 27.27
C HIS A 139 10.52 6.48 27.04
N ALA A 140 11.28 6.37 25.94
CA ALA A 140 12.08 5.19 25.68
C ALA A 140 13.24 5.06 26.68
N SER A 141 13.54 3.84 27.12
CA SER A 141 14.71 3.58 27.97
C SER A 141 16.03 3.82 27.20
N LYS A 142 16.02 3.52 25.91
CA LYS A 142 17.18 3.68 25.01
C LYS A 142 16.73 3.99 23.59
N ARG A 143 17.49 4.84 22.90
CA ARG A 143 17.34 5.11 21.48
C ARG A 143 18.30 4.21 20.71
N LEU A 144 17.80 3.56 19.66
CA LEU A 144 18.57 2.64 18.80
C LEU A 144 18.86 3.24 17.43
N VAL A 145 18.23 4.39 17.11
CA VAL A 145 18.38 5.12 15.83
C VAL A 145 18.85 6.55 16.11
N LYS A 146 19.48 7.16 15.12
CA LYS A 146 20.02 8.51 15.15
C LYS A 146 19.44 9.34 14.04
#